data_ae9b18cfbdaf986019b64636e76c48c6
#
_entry.id   ae9b18cfbdaf986019b64636e76c48c6
#
_cell.length_a   1.000
_cell.length_b   1.000
_cell.length_c   1.000
_cell.angle_alpha   90.00
_cell.angle_beta   90.00
_cell.angle_gamma   90.00
#
_symmetry.space_group_name_H-M   'P 1'
#
loop_
_entity.id
_entity.type
_entity.pdbx_description
1 polymer ?
#
loop_
_entity_poly.entity_id
_entity_poly.type
_entity_poly.pdbx_seq_one_letter_code
_entity_poly.pdbx_strand_id
1 'polypeptide(L)'
;MGSSRGIRRKVAVAASAILMVSGLSACSSGSAEGGTLTFLTFAESFTHADPQRNYTGQDLAWFSSFMHRTLTSYKRAPGAEGSELVADLATDLGTATNDFKTWEFTLRDGVTFEDGSPITCQDIRYGISRTYATDVITDGPTYAISMLDIPKDADGNSVYKGPYKTDGNDTAALDKAINCSEDGKTITFNLSRSVADFNYTLTYLSFGPVPQAKDTGDQYDLAPVSSGPYKIEKYAPKDEMVLVRNENWSKDSDPIRNAYPDKIVVRFGIAEEVRDQIILSDSEPNAMSLDGILPTNLTTVFNDDGTVKAEWEGRAHNVYDPYVTYSAVNVSKVNCLPIRKAIYYARDFGSILQIAGGQAFGGDPADGVIKPLMGLDYKKVTGLEDFKMEGNPEKAKALMDEAKKTCPDVYAKATGKGLVFDTVDSDTNKKAATVWIDSLKKNAGINLKFNFIEAGSYYAVVLDRTKQGDISRAGWAPDWANASTVVPELFLEEGGFPMSQVGKDPAYPEFEKRAKANLLEADRAKQGAEWAALNQYVMDNMWVIPGLFTKSQDMWGSNLEGVFFWEPQGAPSFGDIKLKS
;
A
#
# COMPACT_ATOMS: atom_id res chain seq x y z
N MET A 1 83.73 21.81 36.35
CA MET A 1 83.81 21.00 37.59
C MET A 1 82.76 19.97 37.48
N GLY A 2 82.93 18.83 37.35
CA GLY A 2 83.53 17.57 37.70
C GLY A 2 82.52 16.48 37.22
N SER A 3 83.01 15.59 36.31
CA SER A 3 83.61 14.29 36.60
C SER A 3 82.55 13.32 37.25
N SER A 4 82.26 12.12 36.83
CA SER A 4 83.05 11.09 36.14
C SER A 4 82.21 9.76 36.08
N ARG A 5 82.61 8.91 35.10
CA ARG A 5 82.63 7.44 35.12
C ARG A 5 81.26 6.69 35.28
N GLY A 6 80.74 5.87 34.39
CA GLY A 6 81.49 4.86 33.59
C GLY A 6 81.39 3.46 34.22
N ILE A 7 80.48 2.56 33.74
CA ILE A 7 80.71 1.13 33.81
C ILE A 7 80.01 0.44 32.64
N ARG A 8 80.82 -0.25 31.84
CA ARG A 8 80.40 -1.17 30.79
C ARG A 8 80.04 -2.53 31.42
N ARG A 9 78.94 -3.10 31.03
CA ARG A 9 78.78 -4.57 31.12
C ARG A 9 78.07 -5.08 29.84
N LYS A 10 78.84 -5.98 29.17
CA LYS A 10 78.38 -6.81 28.06
C LYS A 10 77.46 -7.88 28.56
N VAL A 11 76.34 -8.21 27.90
CA VAL A 11 75.73 -9.53 27.93
C VAL A 11 75.01 -9.76 26.58
N ALA A 12 75.47 -10.80 25.94
CA ALA A 12 74.89 -11.79 25.05
C ALA A 12 73.63 -11.46 24.18
N VAL A 13 73.88 -11.66 22.88
CA VAL A 13 72.88 -11.81 21.82
C VAL A 13 72.19 -13.18 21.99
N ALA A 14 70.85 -13.18 22.09
CA ALA A 14 70.01 -14.32 21.81
C ALA A 14 69.11 -13.96 20.62
N ALA A 15 69.38 -14.61 19.48
CA ALA A 15 68.54 -14.48 18.28
C ALA A 15 67.26 -15.30 18.47
N SER A 16 66.13 -14.66 18.54
CA SER A 16 64.84 -15.29 18.42
C SER A 16 64.28 -14.99 17.04
N ALA A 17 64.16 -16.01 16.21
CA ALA A 17 63.51 -15.99 14.92
C ALA A 17 62.01 -15.73 15.10
N ILE A 18 61.51 -14.59 14.69
CA ILE A 18 60.08 -14.29 14.57
C ILE A 18 59.66 -14.78 13.18
N LEU A 19 58.88 -15.88 13.14
CA LEU A 19 58.14 -16.30 11.96
C LEU A 19 57.07 -15.23 11.68
N MET A 20 57.25 -14.44 10.61
CA MET A 20 56.16 -13.69 10.01
C MET A 20 55.20 -14.66 9.34
N VAL A 21 54.05 -14.91 9.99
CA VAL A 21 52.88 -15.44 9.31
C VAL A 21 52.29 -14.29 8.53
N SER A 22 52.54 -14.23 7.24
CA SER A 22 51.81 -13.42 6.29
C SER A 22 50.40 -13.97 6.17
N GLY A 23 49.47 -13.43 6.96
CA GLY A 23 48.05 -13.62 6.75
C GLY A 23 47.66 -13.02 5.42
N LEU A 24 47.38 -13.85 4.44
CA LEU A 24 46.62 -13.47 3.26
C LEU A 24 45.23 -13.07 3.75
N SER A 25 45.02 -11.76 3.88
CA SER A 25 43.67 -11.21 3.94
C SER A 25 43.05 -11.47 2.57
N ALA A 26 42.23 -12.50 2.49
CA ALA A 26 41.29 -12.64 1.38
C ALA A 26 40.37 -11.41 1.44
N CYS A 27 40.52 -10.52 0.48
CA CYS A 27 39.47 -9.53 0.19
C CYS A 27 38.23 -10.32 -0.25
N SER A 28 37.34 -10.64 0.70
CA SER A 28 35.97 -10.91 0.36
C SER A 28 35.40 -9.57 -0.08
N SER A 29 34.99 -9.48 -1.33
CA SER A 29 34.07 -8.45 -1.81
C SER A 29 32.70 -8.67 -1.13
N GLY A 30 32.66 -8.46 0.18
CA GLY A 30 31.42 -8.39 0.95
C GLY A 30 30.87 -6.98 0.78
N SER A 31 29.61 -6.85 0.40
CA SER A 31 28.84 -5.63 0.58
C SER A 31 29.06 -5.11 2.00
N ALA A 32 29.30 -3.82 2.18
CA ALA A 32 29.51 -3.24 3.51
C ALA A 32 28.20 -3.36 4.31
N GLU A 33 28.19 -4.32 5.23
CA GLU A 33 27.20 -4.33 6.30
C GLU A 33 27.64 -3.28 7.32
N GLY A 34 26.69 -2.37 7.70
CA GLY A 34 26.95 -1.36 8.71
C GLY A 34 26.62 0.07 8.27
N GLY A 35 26.94 1.03 9.13
CA GLY A 35 26.71 2.45 8.89
C GLY A 35 25.26 2.91 9.19
N THR A 36 24.97 4.17 8.85
CA THR A 36 23.65 4.79 9.08
C THR A 36 22.94 5.06 7.76
N LEU A 37 21.75 4.50 7.59
CA LEU A 37 20.78 4.83 6.54
C LEU A 37 19.86 5.94 7.04
N THR A 38 19.71 7.01 6.26
CA THR A 38 18.85 8.15 6.62
C THR A 38 17.66 8.25 5.67
N PHE A 39 16.48 8.42 6.22
CA PHE A 39 15.26 8.76 5.47
C PHE A 39 14.85 10.21 5.78
N LEU A 40 14.40 10.92 4.75
CA LEU A 40 13.94 12.31 4.83
C LEU A 40 12.47 12.39 4.42
N THR A 41 11.65 13.07 5.21
CA THR A 41 10.24 13.30 4.86
C THR A 41 9.76 14.68 5.32
N PHE A 42 8.81 15.27 4.57
CA PHE A 42 8.13 16.48 4.98
C PHE A 42 7.07 16.21 6.07
N ALA A 43 6.60 14.97 6.19
CA ALA A 43 5.65 14.57 7.22
C ALA A 43 6.23 14.83 8.61
N GLU A 44 5.38 15.23 9.56
CA GLU A 44 5.80 15.47 10.95
C GLU A 44 5.96 14.17 11.77
N SER A 45 5.43 13.06 11.27
CA SER A 45 5.54 11.70 11.85
C SER A 45 5.09 10.68 10.83
N PHE A 46 5.30 9.39 11.10
CA PHE A 46 4.48 8.34 10.47
C PHE A 46 3.03 8.51 10.90
N THR A 47 2.10 7.99 10.09
CA THR A 47 0.68 8.01 10.43
C THR A 47 0.46 7.24 11.73
N HIS A 48 0.95 6.00 11.79
CA HIS A 48 0.96 5.15 12.98
C HIS A 48 2.14 4.18 12.96
N ALA A 49 2.83 4.04 14.09
CA ALA A 49 3.82 2.98 14.28
C ALA A 49 3.21 1.73 14.93
N ASP A 50 2.06 1.86 15.57
CA ASP A 50 1.27 0.74 16.12
C ASP A 50 0.78 -0.17 14.96
N PRO A 51 1.15 -1.47 14.95
CA PRO A 51 0.81 -2.36 13.85
C PRO A 51 -0.71 -2.49 13.60
N GLN A 52 -1.56 -2.34 14.63
CA GLN A 52 -3.01 -2.43 14.45
C GLN A 52 -3.64 -1.15 13.91
N ARG A 53 -2.90 -0.03 13.89
CA ARG A 53 -3.35 1.27 13.37
C ARG A 53 -2.71 1.61 12.03
N ASN A 54 -1.64 0.94 11.66
CA ASN A 54 -0.87 1.21 10.45
C ASN A 54 -1.63 0.72 9.21
N TYR A 55 -1.95 1.64 8.28
CA TYR A 55 -2.74 1.32 7.09
C TYR A 55 -2.29 2.03 5.80
N THR A 56 -1.38 2.98 5.85
CA THR A 56 -0.85 3.59 4.62
C THR A 56 0.22 2.70 3.99
N GLY A 57 0.20 2.55 2.64
CA GLY A 57 1.10 1.61 1.94
C GLY A 57 2.57 1.87 2.23
N GLN A 58 3.01 3.13 2.25
CA GLN A 58 4.39 3.50 2.57
C GLN A 58 4.79 3.09 4.00
N ASP A 59 3.92 3.37 4.99
CA ASP A 59 4.20 3.02 6.39
C ASP A 59 4.19 1.50 6.57
N LEU A 60 3.24 0.78 5.92
CA LEU A 60 3.22 -0.69 5.88
C LEU A 60 4.53 -1.25 5.31
N ALA A 61 5.02 -0.71 4.18
CA ALA A 61 6.29 -1.11 3.58
C ALA A 61 7.46 -0.86 4.53
N TRP A 62 7.48 0.29 5.20
CA TRP A 62 8.56 0.70 6.09
C TRP A 62 8.59 -0.17 7.36
N PHE A 63 7.48 -0.24 8.09
CA PHE A 63 7.41 -0.99 9.35
C PHE A 63 7.52 -2.51 9.13
N SER A 64 6.96 -3.08 8.05
CA SER A 64 7.14 -4.48 7.70
C SER A 64 8.59 -4.81 7.29
N SER A 65 9.36 -3.81 6.83
CA SER A 65 10.77 -3.98 6.50
C SER A 65 11.66 -4.10 7.73
N PHE A 66 11.34 -3.36 8.79
CA PHE A 66 12.27 -3.13 9.89
C PHE A 66 11.81 -3.66 11.24
N MET A 67 10.50 -3.60 11.53
CA MET A 67 10.04 -3.83 12.90
C MET A 67 9.00 -4.93 13.06
N HIS A 68 8.01 -5.01 12.17
CA HIS A 68 6.84 -5.86 12.40
C HIS A 68 6.81 -7.05 11.45
N ARG A 69 6.53 -8.23 12.01
CA ARG A 69 6.35 -9.48 11.28
C ARG A 69 4.91 -9.96 11.40
N THR A 70 4.47 -10.69 10.39
CA THR A 70 3.12 -11.26 10.28
C THR A 70 3.21 -12.75 9.95
N LEU A 71 2.09 -13.49 9.91
CA LEU A 71 2.12 -14.93 9.59
C LEU A 71 2.63 -15.18 8.17
N THR A 72 2.21 -14.36 7.23
CA THR A 72 2.62 -14.39 5.81
C THR A 72 3.14 -13.02 5.39
N SER A 73 3.90 -12.96 4.32
CA SER A 73 4.40 -11.71 3.73
C SER A 73 4.56 -11.89 2.23
N TYR A 74 5.06 -10.86 1.54
CA TYR A 74 5.43 -10.95 0.15
C TYR A 74 6.93 -11.14 -0.02
N LYS A 75 7.32 -11.80 -1.12
CA LYS A 75 8.71 -11.93 -1.51
C LYS A 75 9.35 -10.56 -1.73
N ARG A 76 10.58 -10.39 -1.29
CA ARG A 76 11.36 -9.17 -1.54
C ARG A 76 12.04 -9.28 -2.90
N ALA A 77 11.33 -8.88 -3.96
CA ALA A 77 11.81 -8.88 -5.33
C ALA A 77 11.11 -7.79 -6.14
N PRO A 78 11.74 -7.22 -7.18
CA PRO A 78 11.08 -6.29 -8.10
C PRO A 78 10.10 -7.02 -9.04
N GLY A 79 9.09 -6.31 -9.52
CA GLY A 79 8.13 -6.79 -10.49
C GLY A 79 7.18 -7.86 -9.94
N ALA A 80 6.60 -8.65 -10.83
CA ALA A 80 5.57 -9.64 -10.47
C ALA A 80 6.02 -10.67 -9.43
N GLU A 81 7.31 -10.97 -9.34
CA GLU A 81 7.89 -11.86 -8.33
C GLU A 81 7.71 -11.29 -6.92
N GLY A 82 7.75 -9.96 -6.77
CA GLY A 82 7.50 -9.27 -5.52
C GLY A 82 6.08 -9.43 -4.97
N SER A 83 5.12 -9.87 -5.79
CA SER A 83 3.75 -10.15 -5.39
C SER A 83 3.51 -11.61 -4.99
N GLU A 84 4.55 -12.46 -5.01
CA GLU A 84 4.46 -13.85 -4.54
C GLU A 84 4.29 -13.88 -3.02
N LEU A 85 3.22 -14.52 -2.54
CA LEU A 85 2.97 -14.71 -1.12
C LEU A 85 3.95 -15.76 -0.56
N VAL A 86 4.58 -15.45 0.58
CA VAL A 86 5.55 -16.32 1.26
C VAL A 86 5.25 -16.41 2.75
N ALA A 87 5.66 -17.52 3.38
CA ALA A 87 5.55 -17.68 4.81
C ALA A 87 6.56 -16.80 5.56
N ASP A 88 6.13 -16.13 6.64
CA ASP A 88 6.97 -15.28 7.50
C ASP A 88 7.09 -15.86 8.92
N LEU A 89 6.24 -15.44 9.87
CA LEU A 89 6.20 -16.08 11.20
C LEU A 89 5.66 -17.51 11.13
N ALA A 90 4.81 -17.81 10.14
CA ALA A 90 4.34 -19.17 9.90
C ALA A 90 5.39 -20.00 9.14
N THR A 91 5.28 -21.34 9.24
CA THR A 91 6.12 -22.29 8.50
C THR A 91 5.70 -22.46 7.05
N ASP A 92 4.43 -22.16 6.73
CA ASP A 92 3.80 -22.31 5.42
C ASP A 92 2.70 -21.24 5.21
N LEU A 93 1.95 -21.35 4.12
CA LEU A 93 0.88 -20.42 3.74
C LEU A 93 -0.48 -20.76 4.37
N GLY A 94 -0.51 -21.67 5.33
CA GLY A 94 -1.70 -22.10 6.03
C GLY A 94 -2.50 -23.17 5.30
N THR A 95 -3.29 -23.90 6.07
CA THR A 95 -4.20 -24.95 5.59
C THR A 95 -5.64 -24.50 5.76
N ALA A 96 -6.38 -24.39 4.65
CA ALA A 96 -7.79 -24.07 4.65
C ALA A 96 -8.66 -25.33 4.73
N THR A 97 -9.70 -25.28 5.53
CA THR A 97 -10.72 -26.32 5.67
C THR A 97 -12.11 -25.67 5.74
N ASN A 98 -13.19 -26.48 5.79
CA ASN A 98 -14.55 -26.01 5.97
C ASN A 98 -14.93 -24.91 4.96
N ASP A 99 -14.68 -25.17 3.65
CA ASP A 99 -14.93 -24.21 2.56
C ASP A 99 -14.30 -22.84 2.83
N PHE A 100 -13.01 -22.81 3.17
CA PHE A 100 -12.24 -21.59 3.48
C PHE A 100 -12.75 -20.78 4.68
N LYS A 101 -13.56 -21.38 5.55
CA LYS A 101 -14.01 -20.75 6.81
C LYS A 101 -13.09 -21.03 7.98
N THR A 102 -12.18 -21.99 7.84
CA THR A 102 -11.23 -22.34 8.90
C THR A 102 -9.84 -22.39 8.30
N TRP A 103 -8.91 -21.62 8.88
CA TRP A 103 -7.52 -21.57 8.46
C TRP A 103 -6.60 -21.89 9.63
N GLU A 104 -5.60 -22.72 9.41
CA GLU A 104 -4.64 -23.13 10.42
C GLU A 104 -3.22 -22.83 9.97
N PHE A 105 -2.41 -22.29 10.88
CA PHE A 105 -1.00 -21.96 10.67
C PHE A 105 -0.16 -22.48 11.83
N THR A 106 1.06 -22.92 11.53
CA THR A 106 2.07 -23.31 12.53
C THR A 106 3.18 -22.25 12.57
N LEU A 107 3.51 -21.78 13.77
CA LEU A 107 4.57 -20.78 13.97
C LEU A 107 5.95 -21.43 13.85
N ARG A 108 6.90 -20.67 13.29
CA ARG A 108 8.32 -21.05 13.25
C ARG A 108 8.91 -21.13 14.65
N ASP A 109 9.89 -21.99 14.81
CA ASP A 109 10.74 -22.00 16.02
C ASP A 109 11.70 -20.80 16.02
N GLY A 110 12.06 -20.33 17.21
CA GLY A 110 13.05 -19.28 17.41
C GLY A 110 12.62 -17.88 17.02
N VAL A 111 11.31 -17.63 16.84
CA VAL A 111 10.78 -16.27 16.64
C VAL A 111 10.61 -15.57 17.98
N THR A 112 11.15 -14.36 18.12
CA THR A 112 11.18 -13.60 19.37
C THR A 112 10.84 -12.13 19.17
N PHE A 113 10.37 -11.49 20.23
CA PHE A 113 10.35 -10.03 20.33
C PHE A 113 11.75 -9.48 20.66
N GLU A 114 11.88 -8.15 20.60
CA GLU A 114 13.15 -7.44 20.86
C GLU A 114 13.69 -7.60 22.29
N ASP A 115 12.88 -8.02 23.24
CA ASP A 115 13.32 -8.34 24.62
C ASP A 115 13.72 -9.82 24.79
N GLY A 116 13.69 -10.60 23.71
CA GLY A 116 14.02 -12.02 23.68
C GLY A 116 12.88 -12.94 24.11
N SER A 117 11.71 -12.44 24.49
CA SER A 117 10.56 -13.27 24.78
C SER A 117 10.05 -13.96 23.49
N PRO A 118 9.64 -15.24 23.56
CA PRO A 118 9.14 -15.95 22.38
C PRO A 118 7.80 -15.37 21.91
N ILE A 119 7.62 -15.31 20.58
CA ILE A 119 6.33 -14.98 19.96
C ILE A 119 5.48 -16.25 19.92
N THR A 120 4.25 -16.15 20.40
CA THR A 120 3.29 -17.26 20.48
C THR A 120 1.99 -16.90 19.76
N CYS A 121 1.12 -17.90 19.58
CA CYS A 121 -0.24 -17.68 19.09
C CYS A 121 -1.00 -16.66 19.95
N GLN A 122 -0.80 -16.65 21.26
CA GLN A 122 -1.47 -15.72 22.18
C GLN A 122 -1.12 -14.26 21.86
N ASP A 123 0.12 -13.99 21.48
CA ASP A 123 0.56 -12.63 21.13
C ASP A 123 -0.08 -12.16 19.82
N ILE A 124 -0.24 -13.06 18.83
CA ILE A 124 -0.94 -12.75 17.57
C ILE A 124 -2.43 -12.54 17.84
N ARG A 125 -3.06 -13.46 18.61
CA ARG A 125 -4.46 -13.30 19.01
C ARG A 125 -4.69 -12.00 19.79
N TYR A 126 -3.78 -11.63 20.69
CA TYR A 126 -3.85 -10.39 21.43
C TYR A 126 -3.73 -9.17 20.51
N GLY A 127 -2.74 -9.16 19.62
CA GLY A 127 -2.60 -8.10 18.63
C GLY A 127 -3.88 -7.89 17.83
N ILE A 128 -4.43 -8.95 17.24
CA ILE A 128 -5.69 -8.89 16.48
C ILE A 128 -6.85 -8.41 17.37
N SER A 129 -6.90 -8.84 18.62
CA SER A 129 -7.97 -8.46 19.56
C SER A 129 -8.06 -6.95 19.79
N ARG A 130 -6.91 -6.24 19.68
CA ARG A 130 -6.86 -4.78 19.85
C ARG A 130 -7.68 -4.04 18.77
N THR A 131 -7.78 -4.57 17.55
CA THR A 131 -8.56 -3.95 16.47
C THR A 131 -10.05 -3.83 16.80
N TYR A 132 -10.56 -4.61 17.75
CA TYR A 132 -11.95 -4.54 18.21
C TYR A 132 -12.22 -3.40 19.21
N ALA A 133 -11.18 -2.82 19.77
CA ALA A 133 -11.28 -1.65 20.66
C ALA A 133 -11.33 -0.34 19.85
N THR A 134 -12.33 -0.17 19.00
CA THR A 134 -12.43 0.90 17.99
C THR A 134 -12.49 2.31 18.58
N ASP A 135 -12.64 2.46 19.89
CA ASP A 135 -12.56 3.72 20.62
C ASP A 135 -11.14 4.05 21.14
N VAL A 136 -10.20 3.10 21.08
CA VAL A 136 -8.80 3.25 21.49
C VAL A 136 -7.87 3.05 20.29
N ILE A 137 -8.09 1.99 19.53
CA ILE A 137 -7.32 1.62 18.35
C ILE A 137 -8.09 2.12 17.11
N THR A 138 -7.85 3.37 16.73
CA THR A 138 -8.51 4.06 15.63
C THR A 138 -7.65 4.00 14.35
N ASP A 139 -8.27 4.30 13.21
CA ASP A 139 -7.62 4.56 11.91
C ASP A 139 -6.98 3.34 11.22
N GLY A 140 -6.97 2.18 11.88
CA GLY A 140 -6.46 0.92 11.33
C GLY A 140 -7.45 0.18 10.45
N PRO A 141 -7.00 -0.88 9.74
CA PRO A 141 -7.87 -1.71 8.90
C PRO A 141 -8.83 -2.56 9.75
N THR A 142 -10.04 -2.76 9.26
CA THR A 142 -11.13 -3.46 9.97
C THR A 142 -11.35 -4.90 9.49
N TYR A 143 -10.38 -5.48 8.78
CA TYR A 143 -10.50 -6.82 8.18
C TYR A 143 -10.79 -7.91 9.21
N ALA A 144 -10.15 -7.89 10.38
CA ALA A 144 -10.43 -8.84 11.45
C ALA A 144 -11.90 -8.77 11.89
N ILE A 145 -12.46 -7.56 12.04
CA ILE A 145 -13.86 -7.33 12.46
C ILE A 145 -14.84 -7.83 11.39
N SER A 146 -14.49 -7.72 10.12
CA SER A 146 -15.36 -8.12 9.00
C SER A 146 -15.29 -9.60 8.66
N MET A 147 -14.18 -10.29 9.00
CA MET A 147 -13.92 -11.66 8.56
C MET A 147 -14.04 -12.71 9.66
N LEU A 148 -13.63 -12.42 10.90
CA LEU A 148 -13.65 -13.41 11.99
C LEU A 148 -15.07 -13.76 12.44
N ASP A 149 -15.28 -15.02 12.85
CA ASP A 149 -16.58 -15.53 13.33
C ASP A 149 -16.87 -15.06 14.75
N ILE A 150 -16.99 -13.74 14.91
CA ILE A 150 -17.40 -13.11 16.16
C ILE A 150 -18.83 -12.56 15.96
N PRO A 151 -19.81 -12.98 16.78
CA PRO A 151 -21.19 -12.54 16.66
C PRO A 151 -21.32 -11.01 16.76
N LYS A 152 -22.37 -10.48 16.14
CA LYS A 152 -22.77 -9.08 16.24
C LYS A 152 -24.03 -8.95 17.09
N ASP A 153 -24.13 -7.85 17.83
CA ASP A 153 -25.33 -7.47 18.59
C ASP A 153 -26.45 -6.95 17.66
N ALA A 154 -27.57 -6.56 18.24
CA ALA A 154 -28.74 -6.07 17.50
C ALA A 154 -28.47 -4.74 16.74
N ASP A 155 -27.46 -3.99 17.15
CA ASP A 155 -27.03 -2.75 16.51
C ASP A 155 -25.97 -2.98 15.44
N GLY A 156 -25.55 -4.25 15.22
CA GLY A 156 -24.56 -4.64 14.23
C GLY A 156 -23.11 -4.53 14.72
N ASN A 157 -22.88 -4.22 15.98
CA ASN A 157 -21.55 -4.14 16.57
C ASN A 157 -21.06 -5.52 17.04
N SER A 158 -19.76 -5.75 17.03
CA SER A 158 -19.18 -6.97 17.60
C SER A 158 -19.53 -7.14 19.07
N VAL A 159 -19.86 -8.37 19.51
CA VAL A 159 -20.04 -8.70 20.94
C VAL A 159 -18.72 -8.69 21.71
N TYR A 160 -17.59 -8.92 21.04
CA TYR A 160 -16.25 -8.69 21.56
C TYR A 160 -15.83 -7.25 21.26
N LYS A 161 -15.41 -6.50 22.27
CA LYS A 161 -15.16 -5.06 22.20
C LYS A 161 -13.68 -4.69 22.48
N GLY A 162 -12.80 -5.65 22.25
CA GLY A 162 -11.37 -5.46 22.48
C GLY A 162 -10.89 -5.75 23.92
N PRO A 163 -9.57 -5.74 24.15
CA PRO A 163 -8.99 -6.17 25.42
C PRO A 163 -9.13 -5.15 26.55
N TYR A 164 -9.52 -3.90 26.27
CA TYR A 164 -9.61 -2.83 27.26
C TYR A 164 -10.99 -2.71 27.92
N LYS A 165 -11.98 -3.47 27.45
CA LYS A 165 -13.34 -3.50 28.03
C LYS A 165 -13.51 -4.75 28.89
N THR A 166 -14.15 -4.60 30.05
CA THR A 166 -14.53 -5.72 30.93
C THR A 166 -16.03 -5.96 30.90
N ASP A 167 -16.81 -4.87 30.96
CA ASP A 167 -18.26 -4.96 31.06
C ASP A 167 -18.92 -5.20 29.69
N GLY A 168 -19.74 -6.26 29.61
CA GLY A 168 -20.46 -6.62 28.39
C GLY A 168 -19.54 -7.02 27.23
N ASN A 169 -18.36 -7.54 27.54
CA ASN A 169 -17.36 -7.99 26.58
C ASN A 169 -17.33 -9.54 26.52
N ASP A 170 -17.67 -10.11 25.36
CA ASP A 170 -17.68 -11.57 25.16
C ASP A 170 -16.29 -12.07 24.71
N THR A 171 -15.41 -12.31 25.67
CA THR A 171 -14.07 -12.86 25.40
C THR A 171 -14.10 -14.29 24.86
N ALA A 172 -15.13 -15.09 25.18
CA ALA A 172 -15.28 -16.44 24.66
C ALA A 172 -15.55 -16.45 23.15
N ALA A 173 -16.18 -15.39 22.62
CA ALA A 173 -16.36 -15.24 21.19
C ALA A 173 -15.01 -15.07 20.45
N LEU A 174 -14.07 -14.30 21.01
CA LEU A 174 -12.72 -14.20 20.46
C LEU A 174 -11.98 -15.53 20.54
N ASP A 175 -12.03 -16.22 21.68
CA ASP A 175 -11.37 -17.52 21.88
C ASP A 175 -11.87 -18.59 20.90
N LYS A 176 -13.14 -18.52 20.52
CA LYS A 176 -13.73 -19.39 19.50
C LYS A 176 -13.29 -19.00 18.09
N ALA A 177 -13.19 -17.70 17.80
CA ALA A 177 -12.79 -17.21 16.49
C ALA A 177 -11.29 -17.40 16.20
N ILE A 178 -10.44 -17.29 17.24
CA ILE A 178 -9.01 -17.50 17.14
C ILE A 178 -8.56 -18.48 18.23
N ASN A 179 -8.31 -19.71 17.83
CA ASN A 179 -7.86 -20.77 18.72
C ASN A 179 -6.35 -20.91 18.72
N CYS A 180 -5.78 -21.13 19.90
CA CYS A 180 -4.37 -21.42 20.07
C CYS A 180 -4.19 -22.82 20.66
N SER A 181 -3.22 -23.59 20.15
CA SER A 181 -2.78 -24.83 20.76
C SER A 181 -2.17 -24.59 22.16
N GLU A 182 -2.14 -25.61 23.00
CA GLU A 182 -1.61 -25.51 24.38
C GLU A 182 -0.13 -25.10 24.41
N ASP A 183 0.65 -25.50 23.42
CA ASP A 183 2.06 -25.12 23.28
C ASP A 183 2.27 -23.74 22.64
N GLY A 184 1.19 -23.05 22.25
CA GLY A 184 1.21 -21.71 21.63
C GLY A 184 1.75 -21.66 20.22
N LYS A 185 1.98 -22.81 19.55
CA LYS A 185 2.59 -22.86 18.21
C LYS A 185 1.61 -22.93 17.06
N THR A 186 0.40 -23.41 17.29
CA THR A 186 -0.62 -23.48 16.24
C THR A 186 -1.70 -22.44 16.49
N ILE A 187 -2.04 -21.68 15.45
CA ILE A 187 -3.14 -20.72 15.44
C ILE A 187 -4.18 -21.13 14.41
N THR A 188 -5.44 -21.21 14.84
CA THR A 188 -6.58 -21.53 13.98
C THR A 188 -7.56 -20.37 13.97
N PHE A 189 -7.84 -19.85 12.79
CA PHE A 189 -8.86 -18.81 12.54
C PHE A 189 -10.16 -19.44 12.08
N ASN A 190 -11.27 -19.05 12.70
CA ASN A 190 -12.60 -19.35 12.23
C ASN A 190 -13.25 -18.07 11.68
N LEU A 191 -13.71 -18.13 10.42
CA LEU A 191 -14.24 -16.99 9.69
C LEU A 191 -15.77 -17.07 9.60
N SER A 192 -16.43 -15.94 9.64
CA SER A 192 -17.88 -15.80 9.50
C SER A 192 -18.39 -16.17 8.11
N ARG A 193 -17.51 -16.08 7.10
CA ARG A 193 -17.78 -16.42 5.70
C ARG A 193 -16.56 -17.10 5.09
N SER A 194 -16.74 -17.73 3.94
CA SER A 194 -15.62 -18.25 3.16
C SER A 194 -14.74 -17.11 2.63
N VAL A 195 -13.41 -17.23 2.81
CA VAL A 195 -12.41 -16.28 2.31
C VAL A 195 -11.23 -17.10 1.76
N ALA A 196 -11.20 -17.29 0.45
CA ALA A 196 -10.22 -18.17 -0.21
C ALA A 196 -8.78 -17.60 -0.18
N ASP A 197 -8.64 -16.31 0.00
CA ASP A 197 -7.38 -15.57 0.05
C ASP A 197 -7.10 -14.97 1.45
N PHE A 198 -7.60 -15.57 2.51
CA PHE A 198 -7.37 -15.09 3.87
C PHE A 198 -5.89 -15.01 4.24
N ASN A 199 -5.05 -15.90 3.72
CA ASN A 199 -3.61 -15.86 3.91
C ASN A 199 -2.94 -14.60 3.31
N TYR A 200 -3.55 -13.96 2.29
CA TYR A 200 -3.10 -12.65 1.81
C TYR A 200 -3.46 -11.54 2.80
N THR A 201 -4.64 -11.60 3.42
CA THR A 201 -5.03 -10.63 4.45
C THR A 201 -4.06 -10.63 5.64
N LEU A 202 -3.45 -11.77 5.94
CA LEU A 202 -2.48 -11.93 7.03
C LEU A 202 -1.12 -11.27 6.77
N THR A 203 -0.90 -10.65 5.60
CA THR A 203 0.26 -9.79 5.35
C THR A 203 0.14 -8.41 6.01
N TYR A 204 -1.09 -8.01 6.38
CA TYR A 204 -1.33 -6.75 7.08
C TYR A 204 -0.79 -6.76 8.50
N LEU A 205 -0.13 -5.68 8.88
CA LEU A 205 0.47 -5.54 10.22
C LEU A 205 -0.56 -5.65 11.35
N SER A 206 -1.82 -5.33 11.08
CA SER A 206 -2.92 -5.47 12.06
C SER A 206 -3.18 -6.92 12.51
N PHE A 207 -2.67 -7.91 11.78
CA PHE A 207 -2.64 -9.31 12.17
C PHE A 207 -1.33 -9.73 12.83
N GLY A 208 -0.43 -8.80 13.09
CA GLY A 208 0.84 -9.04 13.75
C GLY A 208 0.72 -9.22 15.27
N PRO A 209 1.77 -9.82 15.90
CA PRO A 209 1.80 -10.06 17.32
C PRO A 209 2.04 -8.78 18.12
N VAL A 210 1.39 -8.68 19.29
CA VAL A 210 1.67 -7.67 20.32
C VAL A 210 1.81 -8.36 21.67
N PRO A 211 2.91 -8.15 22.42
CA PRO A 211 3.06 -8.72 23.75
C PRO A 211 2.14 -7.97 24.72
N GLN A 212 1.11 -8.64 25.24
CA GLN A 212 0.08 -8.04 26.11
C GLN A 212 0.67 -7.24 27.28
N ALA A 213 1.75 -7.74 27.87
CA ALA A 213 2.40 -7.10 29.03
C ALA A 213 3.06 -5.74 28.70
N LYS A 214 3.23 -5.42 27.42
CA LYS A 214 3.86 -4.19 26.93
C LYS A 214 2.87 -3.23 26.28
N ASP A 215 1.63 -3.64 26.13
CA ASP A 215 0.60 -2.79 25.51
C ASP A 215 0.25 -1.61 26.42
N THR A 216 0.25 -0.42 25.84
CA THR A 216 -0.05 0.86 26.49
C THR A 216 -1.28 1.56 25.87
N GLY A 217 -2.12 0.80 25.16
CA GLY A 217 -3.30 1.33 24.47
C GLY A 217 -2.92 2.23 23.29
N ASP A 218 -3.50 3.42 23.24
CA ASP A 218 -3.22 4.43 22.20
C ASP A 218 -1.75 4.93 22.22
N GLN A 219 -1.08 4.88 23.37
CA GLN A 219 0.32 5.27 23.54
C GLN A 219 1.30 4.22 23.01
N TYR A 220 0.83 3.02 22.67
CA TYR A 220 1.66 1.98 22.03
C TYR A 220 2.26 2.46 20.71
N ASP A 221 1.61 3.41 20.06
CA ASP A 221 2.06 4.08 18.83
C ASP A 221 3.43 4.77 18.96
N LEU A 222 3.83 5.17 20.15
CA LEU A 222 5.12 5.83 20.39
C LEU A 222 6.27 4.86 20.66
N ALA A 223 5.98 3.63 21.07
CA ALA A 223 6.99 2.63 21.41
C ALA A 223 6.47 1.19 21.18
N PRO A 224 6.06 0.85 19.96
CA PRO A 224 5.64 -0.52 19.65
C PRO A 224 6.83 -1.47 19.75
N VAL A 225 6.58 -2.65 20.31
CA VAL A 225 7.60 -3.70 20.46
C VAL A 225 7.89 -4.36 19.13
N SER A 226 9.15 -4.46 18.76
CA SER A 226 9.57 -5.03 17.50
C SER A 226 9.63 -6.56 17.53
N SER A 227 9.26 -7.19 16.43
CA SER A 227 9.49 -8.59 16.10
C SER A 227 10.47 -8.77 14.93
N GLY A 228 10.95 -7.66 14.37
CA GLY A 228 11.81 -7.58 13.19
C GLY A 228 13.28 -7.32 13.50
N PRO A 229 14.09 -7.04 12.46
CA PRO A 229 15.54 -6.86 12.58
C PRO A 229 15.99 -5.59 13.31
N TYR A 230 15.11 -4.61 13.51
CA TYR A 230 15.42 -3.36 14.20
C TYR A 230 14.40 -3.07 15.29
N LYS A 231 14.81 -2.26 16.28
CA LYS A 231 13.99 -1.75 17.36
C LYS A 231 14.17 -0.24 17.54
N ILE A 232 13.19 0.41 18.14
CA ILE A 232 13.22 1.86 18.39
C ILE A 232 14.23 2.17 19.51
N GLU A 233 15.23 3.00 19.20
CA GLU A 233 16.10 3.67 20.19
C GLU A 233 15.47 4.99 20.62
N LYS A 234 14.90 5.75 19.67
CA LYS A 234 14.23 7.03 19.90
C LYS A 234 13.08 7.20 18.90
N TYR A 235 11.95 7.69 19.36
CA TYR A 235 10.89 8.21 18.50
C TYR A 235 10.36 9.54 19.07
N ALA A 236 10.59 10.61 18.34
CA ALA A 236 10.13 11.95 18.66
C ALA A 236 9.44 12.54 17.42
N PRO A 237 8.09 12.51 17.33
CA PRO A 237 7.36 13.19 16.27
C PRO A 237 7.83 14.64 16.10
N LYS A 238 7.90 15.14 14.86
CA LYS A 238 8.42 16.45 14.43
C LYS A 238 9.95 16.61 14.52
N ASP A 239 10.66 15.58 14.94
CA ASP A 239 12.12 15.57 15.06
C ASP A 239 12.69 14.35 14.31
N GLU A 240 12.82 13.21 14.98
CA GLU A 240 13.37 12.01 14.37
C GLU A 240 12.85 10.71 14.97
N MET A 241 12.91 9.63 14.17
CA MET A 241 12.89 8.25 14.66
C MET A 241 14.24 7.62 14.39
N VAL A 242 14.77 6.94 15.42
CA VAL A 242 16.04 6.23 15.35
C VAL A 242 15.81 4.76 15.67
N LEU A 243 16.20 3.89 14.73
CA LEU A 243 16.21 2.45 14.93
C LEU A 243 17.65 1.94 15.04
N VAL A 244 17.85 0.97 15.93
CA VAL A 244 19.07 0.19 16.08
C VAL A 244 18.78 -1.28 15.86
N ARG A 245 19.81 -2.09 15.57
CA ARG A 245 19.64 -3.54 15.39
C ARG A 245 18.98 -4.17 16.62
N ASN A 246 18.06 -5.10 16.36
CA ASN A 246 17.48 -5.95 17.37
C ASN A 246 18.38 -7.19 17.54
N GLU A 247 19.10 -7.28 18.62
CA GLU A 247 20.05 -8.35 18.92
C GLU A 247 19.38 -9.72 19.19
N ASN A 248 18.08 -9.73 19.43
CA ASN A 248 17.27 -10.95 19.60
C ASN A 248 16.63 -11.43 18.29
N TRP A 249 16.76 -10.67 17.19
CA TRP A 249 16.32 -11.12 15.88
C TRP A 249 17.38 -12.03 15.23
N SER A 250 16.93 -13.08 14.54
CA SER A 250 17.80 -14.01 13.83
C SER A 250 17.37 -14.16 12.37
N LYS A 251 18.34 -14.07 11.46
CA LYS A 251 18.13 -14.34 10.02
C LYS A 251 17.69 -15.80 9.78
N ASP A 252 18.06 -16.74 10.66
CA ASP A 252 17.67 -18.14 10.54
C ASP A 252 16.16 -18.35 10.73
N SER A 253 15.52 -17.48 11.53
CA SER A 253 14.07 -17.50 11.75
C SER A 253 13.30 -16.54 10.85
N ASP A 254 13.99 -15.70 10.06
CA ASP A 254 13.39 -14.71 9.15
C ASP A 254 13.94 -14.85 7.72
N PRO A 255 13.26 -15.62 6.86
CA PRO A 255 13.73 -15.83 5.49
C PRO A 255 13.62 -14.57 4.60
N ILE A 256 12.92 -13.53 5.06
CA ILE A 256 12.48 -12.40 4.25
C ILE A 256 13.37 -11.16 4.45
N ARG A 257 13.54 -10.72 5.71
CA ARG A 257 14.18 -9.44 6.04
C ARG A 257 15.68 -9.55 6.13
N ASN A 258 16.33 -8.39 5.97
CA ASN A 258 17.77 -8.22 6.15
C ASN A 258 18.03 -7.14 7.21
N ALA A 259 19.25 -7.12 7.77
CA ALA A 259 19.71 -6.13 8.74
C ALA A 259 21.02 -5.50 8.27
N TYR A 260 21.03 -4.86 7.08
CA TYR A 260 22.25 -4.34 6.48
C TYR A 260 22.83 -3.12 7.22
N PRO A 261 22.11 -1.99 7.44
CA PRO A 261 22.61 -0.86 8.23
C PRO A 261 22.75 -1.20 9.71
N ASP A 262 23.65 -0.52 10.42
CA ASP A 262 23.72 -0.59 11.89
C ASP A 262 22.61 0.24 12.53
N LYS A 263 22.27 1.35 11.89
CA LYS A 263 21.34 2.35 12.37
C LYS A 263 20.47 2.88 11.24
N ILE A 264 19.21 3.14 11.52
CA ILE A 264 18.27 3.79 10.61
C ILE A 264 17.76 5.06 11.29
N VAL A 265 17.80 6.18 10.58
CA VAL A 265 17.30 7.47 11.07
C VAL A 265 16.25 7.99 10.11
N VAL A 266 15.07 8.33 10.61
CA VAL A 266 14.06 9.08 9.87
C VAL A 266 14.01 10.49 10.41
N ARG A 267 14.20 11.49 9.57
CA ARG A 267 14.10 12.90 9.92
C ARG A 267 12.79 13.46 9.41
N PHE A 268 11.96 13.94 10.32
CA PHE A 268 10.63 14.48 10.05
C PHE A 268 10.64 15.99 9.84
N GLY A 269 9.60 16.49 9.17
CA GLY A 269 9.37 17.93 8.99
C GLY A 269 10.39 18.63 8.09
N ILE A 270 11.08 17.90 7.23
CA ILE A 270 12.04 18.47 6.28
C ILE A 270 11.25 19.06 5.11
N ALA A 271 11.35 20.38 4.90
CA ALA A 271 10.68 21.04 3.78
C ALA A 271 11.04 20.36 2.44
N GLU A 272 10.05 20.18 1.57
CA GLU A 272 10.18 19.38 0.35
C GLU A 272 11.32 19.85 -0.55
N GLU A 273 11.50 21.17 -0.70
CA GLU A 273 12.60 21.74 -1.49
C GLU A 273 13.98 21.45 -0.86
N VAL A 274 14.07 21.47 0.48
CA VAL A 274 15.30 21.17 1.21
C VAL A 274 15.64 19.68 1.09
N ARG A 275 14.64 18.82 1.24
CA ARG A 275 14.76 17.37 1.07
C ARG A 275 15.31 17.02 -0.32
N ASP A 276 14.65 17.55 -1.36
CA ASP A 276 15.09 17.31 -2.74
C ASP A 276 16.51 17.84 -2.98
N GLN A 277 16.83 19.05 -2.48
CA GLN A 277 18.15 19.63 -2.63
C GLN A 277 19.25 18.81 -1.96
N ILE A 278 19.01 18.19 -0.81
CA ILE A 278 19.95 17.28 -0.12
C ILE A 278 20.31 16.11 -1.05
N ILE A 279 19.30 15.46 -1.67
CA ILE A 279 19.52 14.32 -2.55
C ILE A 279 20.14 14.75 -3.89
N LEU A 280 19.65 15.86 -4.49
CA LEU A 280 20.14 16.37 -5.77
C LEU A 280 21.61 16.80 -5.69
N SER A 281 22.03 17.44 -4.60
CA SER A 281 23.43 17.85 -4.38
C SER A 281 24.32 16.74 -3.84
N ASP A 282 23.73 15.59 -3.49
CA ASP A 282 24.42 14.45 -2.84
C ASP A 282 25.16 14.84 -1.55
N SER A 283 24.66 15.85 -0.85
CA SER A 283 25.29 16.33 0.40
C SER A 283 25.17 15.32 1.54
N GLU A 284 24.18 14.43 1.48
CA GLU A 284 24.00 13.29 2.38
C GLU A 284 23.87 12.00 1.53
N PRO A 285 24.98 11.38 1.10
CA PRO A 285 24.95 10.27 0.15
C PRO A 285 24.28 9.00 0.68
N ASN A 286 24.06 8.88 2.00
CA ASN A 286 23.35 7.79 2.65
C ASN A 286 21.85 8.10 2.85
N ALA A 287 21.34 9.18 2.27
CA ALA A 287 19.96 9.59 2.46
C ALA A 287 19.04 9.14 1.32
N MET A 288 17.80 8.83 1.66
CA MET A 288 16.71 8.59 0.72
C MET A 288 15.49 9.43 1.12
N SER A 289 14.77 9.95 0.12
CA SER A 289 13.44 10.54 0.36
C SER A 289 12.40 9.43 0.60
N LEU A 290 11.53 9.62 1.58
CA LEU A 290 10.31 8.81 1.71
C LEU A 290 9.21 9.31 0.78
N ASP A 291 9.28 10.55 0.33
CA ASP A 291 8.29 11.17 -0.52
C ASP A 291 8.79 11.24 -1.96
N GLY A 292 7.88 11.30 -2.92
CA GLY A 292 8.22 11.46 -4.34
C GLY A 292 8.97 12.75 -4.64
N ILE A 293 9.63 12.79 -5.77
CA ILE A 293 10.36 13.98 -6.28
C ILE A 293 9.37 15.10 -6.59
N LEU A 294 9.71 16.32 -6.22
CA LEU A 294 8.91 17.50 -6.60
C LEU A 294 8.83 17.62 -8.14
N PRO A 295 7.63 17.94 -8.69
CA PRO A 295 7.44 18.08 -10.14
C PRO A 295 8.44 19.01 -10.82
N THR A 296 8.88 20.06 -10.11
CA THR A 296 9.88 21.04 -10.59
C THR A 296 11.27 20.45 -10.78
N ASN A 297 11.57 19.33 -10.13
CA ASN A 297 12.89 18.66 -10.14
C ASN A 297 12.93 17.44 -11.06
N LEU A 298 11.79 16.96 -11.59
CA LEU A 298 11.72 15.77 -12.43
C LEU A 298 12.68 15.85 -13.64
N THR A 299 12.70 16.99 -14.33
CA THR A 299 13.58 17.19 -15.49
C THR A 299 15.07 17.28 -15.15
N THR A 300 15.44 17.41 -13.87
CA THR A 300 16.85 17.28 -13.43
C THR A 300 17.27 15.82 -13.40
N VAL A 301 16.36 14.92 -13.01
CA VAL A 301 16.64 13.49 -12.78
C VAL A 301 16.32 12.63 -14.00
N PHE A 302 15.27 12.99 -14.74
CA PHE A 302 14.74 12.21 -15.86
C PHE A 302 14.81 12.96 -17.19
N ASN A 303 14.87 12.21 -18.27
CA ASN A 303 14.66 12.68 -19.63
C ASN A 303 13.16 12.98 -19.88
N ASP A 304 12.84 13.67 -20.97
CA ASP A 304 11.45 14.02 -21.32
C ASP A 304 10.53 12.79 -21.54
N ASP A 305 11.10 11.64 -21.85
CA ASP A 305 10.39 10.37 -22.00
C ASP A 305 10.21 9.61 -20.67
N GLY A 306 10.69 10.16 -19.55
CA GLY A 306 10.64 9.58 -18.22
C GLY A 306 11.74 8.55 -17.92
N THR A 307 12.67 8.31 -18.84
CA THR A 307 13.85 7.47 -18.54
C THR A 307 14.80 8.21 -17.61
N VAL A 308 15.48 7.46 -16.75
CA VAL A 308 16.47 8.02 -15.82
C VAL A 308 17.67 8.54 -16.62
N LYS A 309 18.17 9.74 -16.32
CA LYS A 309 19.38 10.29 -16.92
C LYS A 309 20.62 9.50 -16.47
N ALA A 310 21.64 9.45 -17.33
CA ALA A 310 22.85 8.66 -17.07
C ALA A 310 23.55 8.99 -15.74
N GLU A 311 23.56 10.26 -15.34
CA GLU A 311 24.13 10.70 -14.06
C GLU A 311 23.32 10.28 -12.83
N TRP A 312 22.07 9.83 -13.04
CA TRP A 312 21.14 9.36 -12.01
C TRP A 312 20.93 7.84 -12.05
N GLU A 313 21.59 7.13 -12.96
CA GLU A 313 21.46 5.68 -13.06
C GLU A 313 21.82 5.00 -11.73
N GLY A 314 20.93 4.14 -11.24
CA GLY A 314 21.04 3.49 -9.92
C GLY A 314 20.78 4.41 -8.72
N ARG A 315 20.24 5.63 -8.95
CA ARG A 315 19.89 6.61 -7.91
C ARG A 315 18.48 7.17 -8.02
N ALA A 316 17.72 6.74 -9.00
CA ALA A 316 16.34 7.14 -9.20
C ALA A 316 15.56 6.05 -9.92
N HIS A 317 14.27 6.07 -9.78
CA HIS A 317 13.36 5.30 -10.62
C HIS A 317 12.09 6.09 -10.96
N ASN A 318 11.49 5.73 -12.09
CA ASN A 318 10.18 6.17 -12.53
C ASN A 318 9.42 4.91 -12.93
N VAL A 319 8.58 4.42 -12.06
CA VAL A 319 7.95 3.10 -12.15
C VAL A 319 6.45 3.18 -11.96
N TYR A 320 5.72 2.19 -12.46
CA TYR A 320 4.30 2.07 -12.13
C TYR A 320 4.14 1.73 -10.66
N ASP A 321 3.27 2.48 -9.98
CA ASP A 321 2.80 2.20 -8.63
C ASP A 321 1.52 1.32 -8.67
N PRO A 322 0.97 0.82 -7.55
CA PRO A 322 -0.23 -0.01 -7.57
C PRO A 322 -1.52 0.77 -7.83
N TYR A 323 -1.49 2.11 -7.86
CA TYR A 323 -2.71 2.91 -7.93
C TYR A 323 -3.28 2.98 -9.35
N VAL A 324 -4.61 3.01 -9.43
CA VAL A 324 -5.39 3.39 -10.60
C VAL A 324 -6.30 4.56 -10.22
N THR A 325 -6.31 5.62 -11.03
CA THR A 325 -7.29 6.69 -10.88
C THR A 325 -8.49 6.43 -11.78
N TYR A 326 -9.67 6.84 -11.34
CA TYR A 326 -10.91 6.78 -12.11
C TYR A 326 -11.91 7.83 -11.62
N SER A 327 -12.99 8.00 -12.35
CA SER A 327 -14.15 8.76 -11.88
C SER A 327 -15.30 7.78 -11.71
N ALA A 328 -15.76 7.57 -10.47
CA ALA A 328 -16.91 6.75 -10.15
C ALA A 328 -18.18 7.45 -10.64
N VAL A 329 -18.98 6.77 -11.44
CA VAL A 329 -20.27 7.31 -11.90
C VAL A 329 -21.35 6.82 -10.95
N ASN A 330 -22.07 7.73 -10.28
CA ASN A 330 -23.22 7.38 -9.49
C ASN A 330 -24.36 6.88 -10.41
N VAL A 331 -24.41 5.57 -10.60
CA VAL A 331 -25.35 4.94 -11.53
C VAL A 331 -26.80 5.16 -11.12
N SER A 332 -27.08 5.31 -9.83
CA SER A 332 -28.43 5.64 -9.34
C SER A 332 -28.92 7.01 -9.81
N LYS A 333 -28.01 7.95 -10.12
CA LYS A 333 -28.29 9.31 -10.58
C LYS A 333 -28.05 9.49 -12.09
N VAL A 334 -27.17 8.68 -12.70
CA VAL A 334 -26.81 8.66 -14.14
C VAL A 334 -27.14 7.26 -14.70
N ASN A 335 -28.39 6.82 -14.49
CA ASN A 335 -28.89 5.52 -14.99
C ASN A 335 -29.18 5.60 -16.51
N CYS A 336 -28.11 5.81 -17.28
CA CYS A 336 -28.17 5.93 -18.74
C CYS A 336 -26.79 5.54 -19.31
N LEU A 337 -26.65 4.29 -19.76
CA LEU A 337 -25.38 3.79 -20.32
C LEU A 337 -24.85 4.64 -21.48
N PRO A 338 -25.67 5.10 -22.45
CA PRO A 338 -25.20 5.99 -23.50
C PRO A 338 -24.58 7.30 -22.97
N ILE A 339 -25.11 7.91 -21.90
CA ILE A 339 -24.52 9.10 -21.30
C ILE A 339 -23.19 8.78 -20.64
N ARG A 340 -23.11 7.69 -19.86
CA ARG A 340 -21.87 7.26 -19.24
C ARG A 340 -20.75 7.06 -20.30
N LYS A 341 -21.08 6.38 -21.40
CA LYS A 341 -20.15 6.21 -22.54
C LYS A 341 -19.85 7.54 -23.25
N ALA A 342 -20.83 8.43 -23.42
CA ALA A 342 -20.61 9.74 -24.01
C ALA A 342 -19.60 10.59 -23.21
N ILE A 343 -19.67 10.56 -21.88
CA ILE A 343 -18.70 11.23 -21.00
C ILE A 343 -17.28 10.69 -21.27
N TYR A 344 -17.10 9.37 -21.34
CA TYR A 344 -15.82 8.75 -21.63
C TYR A 344 -15.23 9.20 -22.97
N TYR A 345 -16.02 9.18 -24.05
CA TYR A 345 -15.55 9.56 -25.38
C TYR A 345 -15.45 11.07 -25.61
N ALA A 346 -16.18 11.90 -24.85
CA ALA A 346 -16.17 13.34 -25.02
C ALA A 346 -14.98 14.06 -24.39
N ARG A 347 -14.35 13.44 -23.37
CA ARG A 347 -13.29 14.09 -22.58
C ARG A 347 -12.01 14.31 -23.39
N ASP A 348 -11.37 15.45 -23.21
CA ASP A 348 -9.98 15.69 -23.63
C ASP A 348 -9.03 15.10 -22.57
N PHE A 349 -8.76 13.80 -22.71
CA PHE A 349 -7.93 13.09 -21.77
C PHE A 349 -6.45 13.47 -21.90
N GLY A 350 -6.00 13.85 -23.11
CA GLY A 350 -4.64 14.29 -23.36
C GLY A 350 -4.26 15.51 -22.54
N SER A 351 -5.14 16.51 -22.50
CA SER A 351 -4.93 17.70 -21.66
C SER A 351 -4.98 17.37 -20.16
N ILE A 352 -5.86 16.45 -19.73
CA ILE A 352 -5.91 15.98 -18.33
C ILE A 352 -4.61 15.27 -17.97
N LEU A 353 -4.10 14.41 -18.85
CA LEU A 353 -2.84 13.69 -18.67
C LEU A 353 -1.65 14.66 -18.59
N GLN A 354 -1.61 15.72 -19.40
CA GLN A 354 -0.55 16.74 -19.31
C GLN A 354 -0.55 17.45 -17.95
N ILE A 355 -1.72 17.71 -17.37
CA ILE A 355 -1.83 18.29 -16.02
C ILE A 355 -1.26 17.32 -14.97
N ALA A 356 -1.36 16.01 -15.20
CA ALA A 356 -0.80 14.97 -14.34
C ALA A 356 0.69 14.66 -14.58
N GLY A 357 1.39 15.48 -15.40
CA GLY A 357 2.81 15.29 -15.72
C GLY A 357 3.08 14.56 -17.05
N GLY A 358 2.06 14.39 -17.88
CA GLY A 358 2.16 13.65 -19.15
C GLY A 358 2.30 12.14 -18.94
N GLN A 359 2.43 11.39 -20.03
CA GLN A 359 2.58 9.93 -19.99
C GLN A 359 3.92 9.50 -19.37
N ALA A 360 4.93 10.36 -19.47
CA ALA A 360 6.24 10.07 -18.91
C ALA A 360 6.21 9.90 -17.38
N PHE A 361 5.45 10.74 -16.69
CA PHE A 361 5.42 10.82 -15.21
C PHE A 361 4.04 10.51 -14.62
N GLY A 362 2.96 10.94 -15.24
CA GLY A 362 1.61 10.70 -14.75
C GLY A 362 1.13 9.26 -14.92
N GLY A 363 1.66 8.56 -15.91
CA GLY A 363 1.31 7.16 -16.22
C GLY A 363 0.49 6.98 -17.50
N ASP A 364 -0.01 5.78 -17.71
CA ASP A 364 -0.75 5.41 -18.92
C ASP A 364 -2.26 5.54 -18.76
N PRO A 365 -3.00 5.78 -19.85
CA PRO A 365 -4.45 5.67 -19.84
C PRO A 365 -4.91 4.33 -19.30
N ALA A 366 -5.69 4.33 -18.24
CA ALA A 366 -6.27 3.11 -17.71
C ALA A 366 -7.42 2.62 -18.60
N ASP A 367 -7.56 1.32 -18.72
CA ASP A 367 -8.66 0.65 -19.44
C ASP A 367 -9.72 0.06 -18.49
N GLY A 368 -9.49 0.11 -17.17
CA GLY A 368 -10.39 -0.37 -16.14
C GLY A 368 -9.89 -0.01 -14.74
N VAL A 369 -10.28 -0.80 -13.75
CA VAL A 369 -9.89 -0.62 -12.34
C VAL A 369 -8.83 -1.61 -11.86
N ILE A 370 -8.54 -2.65 -12.63
CA ILE A 370 -7.46 -3.60 -12.35
C ILE A 370 -6.24 -3.22 -13.18
N LYS A 371 -5.11 -3.04 -12.53
CA LYS A 371 -3.85 -2.60 -13.16
C LYS A 371 -3.07 -3.79 -13.75
N PRO A 372 -2.29 -3.61 -14.83
CA PRO A 372 -1.44 -4.67 -15.40
C PRO A 372 -0.50 -5.35 -14.40
N LEU A 373 -0.04 -4.65 -13.37
CA LEU A 373 0.80 -5.19 -12.28
C LEU A 373 0.12 -6.32 -11.49
N MET A 374 -1.22 -6.42 -11.54
CA MET A 374 -1.98 -7.50 -10.89
C MET A 374 -1.85 -8.87 -11.60
N GLY A 375 -1.10 -8.94 -12.69
CA GLY A 375 -0.74 -10.20 -13.35
C GLY A 375 -1.94 -11.05 -13.77
N LEU A 376 -2.21 -12.13 -13.02
CA LEU A 376 -3.31 -13.07 -13.31
C LEU A 376 -4.71 -12.42 -13.33
N ASP A 377 -4.89 -11.34 -12.57
CA ASP A 377 -6.19 -10.66 -12.43
C ASP A 377 -6.43 -9.63 -13.54
N TYR A 378 -5.41 -9.32 -14.32
CA TYR A 378 -5.50 -8.34 -15.38
C TYR A 378 -5.62 -9.00 -16.76
N LYS A 379 -6.53 -8.45 -17.53
CA LYS A 379 -6.58 -8.62 -18.99
C LYS A 379 -7.00 -7.30 -19.59
N LYS A 380 -6.32 -6.88 -20.64
CA LYS A 380 -6.65 -5.64 -21.36
C LYS A 380 -8.13 -5.63 -21.75
N VAL A 381 -8.83 -4.58 -21.35
CA VAL A 381 -10.24 -4.37 -21.67
C VAL A 381 -10.38 -4.07 -23.16
N THR A 382 -11.41 -4.62 -23.79
CA THR A 382 -11.76 -4.44 -25.19
C THR A 382 -13.03 -3.59 -25.34
N GLY A 383 -13.35 -3.15 -26.56
CA GLY A 383 -14.56 -2.33 -26.83
C GLY A 383 -14.38 -0.84 -26.56
N LEU A 384 -13.14 -0.40 -26.27
CA LEU A 384 -12.78 1.00 -26.05
C LEU A 384 -11.89 1.57 -27.17
N GLU A 385 -11.75 0.88 -28.29
CA GLU A 385 -10.82 1.19 -29.38
C GLU A 385 -11.12 2.54 -30.07
N ASP A 386 -12.36 3.03 -29.99
CA ASP A 386 -12.76 4.36 -30.48
C ASP A 386 -12.28 5.54 -29.58
N PHE A 387 -11.59 5.22 -28.48
CA PHE A 387 -11.02 6.24 -27.59
C PHE A 387 -9.94 7.05 -28.33
N LYS A 388 -9.98 8.38 -28.14
CA LYS A 388 -8.96 9.31 -28.63
C LYS A 388 -8.56 10.24 -27.51
N MET A 389 -7.28 10.58 -27.46
CA MET A 389 -6.72 11.43 -26.39
C MET A 389 -7.40 12.81 -26.33
N GLU A 390 -7.70 13.39 -27.49
CA GLU A 390 -8.39 14.68 -27.64
C GLU A 390 -9.92 14.60 -27.52
N GLY A 391 -10.43 13.39 -27.27
CA GLY A 391 -11.85 13.07 -27.32
C GLY A 391 -12.32 12.64 -28.70
N ASN A 392 -13.49 11.99 -28.76
CA ASN A 392 -14.16 11.54 -29.98
C ASN A 392 -15.57 12.17 -30.07
N PRO A 393 -15.70 13.39 -30.63
CA PRO A 393 -16.98 14.10 -30.69
C PRO A 393 -18.05 13.39 -31.52
N GLU A 394 -17.66 12.66 -32.57
CA GLU A 394 -18.60 11.92 -33.41
C GLU A 394 -19.27 10.80 -32.61
N LYS A 395 -18.47 9.97 -31.93
CA LYS A 395 -18.96 8.88 -31.07
C LYS A 395 -19.78 9.43 -29.90
N ALA A 396 -19.31 10.48 -29.24
CA ALA A 396 -19.98 11.12 -28.12
C ALA A 396 -21.37 11.66 -28.50
N LYS A 397 -21.49 12.37 -29.65
CA LYS A 397 -22.77 12.90 -30.14
C LYS A 397 -23.73 11.79 -30.51
N ALA A 398 -23.27 10.73 -31.20
CA ALA A 398 -24.12 9.57 -31.51
C ALA A 398 -24.72 8.93 -30.26
N LEU A 399 -23.92 8.78 -29.20
CA LEU A 399 -24.37 8.29 -27.89
C LEU A 399 -25.35 9.24 -27.20
N MET A 400 -25.17 10.55 -27.34
CA MET A 400 -26.13 11.54 -26.82
C MET A 400 -27.46 11.51 -27.58
N ASP A 401 -27.43 11.27 -28.91
CA ASP A 401 -28.65 11.10 -29.71
C ASP A 401 -29.40 9.83 -29.34
N GLU A 402 -28.69 8.74 -28.98
CA GLU A 402 -29.27 7.54 -28.40
C GLU A 402 -29.85 7.80 -27.01
N ALA A 403 -29.10 8.49 -26.12
CA ALA A 403 -29.55 8.85 -24.78
C ALA A 403 -30.85 9.68 -24.80
N LYS A 404 -30.97 10.60 -25.76
CA LYS A 404 -32.20 11.40 -25.92
C LYS A 404 -33.44 10.55 -26.16
N LYS A 405 -33.28 9.36 -26.77
CA LYS A 405 -34.38 8.43 -27.08
C LYS A 405 -34.64 7.45 -25.94
N THR A 406 -33.55 6.94 -25.32
CA THR A 406 -33.63 5.82 -24.38
C THR A 406 -33.73 6.26 -22.90
N CYS A 407 -33.20 7.44 -22.56
CA CYS A 407 -33.23 7.98 -21.19
C CYS A 407 -33.38 9.52 -21.19
N PRO A 408 -34.54 10.03 -21.67
CA PRO A 408 -34.76 11.46 -21.91
C PRO A 408 -34.58 12.33 -20.65
N ASP A 409 -34.92 11.85 -19.46
CA ASP A 409 -34.79 12.60 -18.22
C ASP A 409 -33.33 12.84 -17.83
N VAL A 410 -32.47 11.81 -17.93
CA VAL A 410 -31.05 11.94 -17.66
C VAL A 410 -30.37 12.78 -18.74
N TYR A 411 -30.80 12.64 -20.01
CA TYR A 411 -30.37 13.50 -21.11
C TYR A 411 -30.71 14.98 -20.84
N ALA A 412 -31.96 15.27 -20.45
CA ALA A 412 -32.39 16.64 -20.13
C ALA A 412 -31.61 17.23 -18.94
N LYS A 413 -31.31 16.41 -17.93
CA LYS A 413 -30.44 16.82 -16.82
C LYS A 413 -29.04 17.17 -17.32
N ALA A 414 -28.39 16.25 -18.07
CA ALA A 414 -27.02 16.42 -18.54
C ALA A 414 -26.85 17.63 -19.47
N THR A 415 -27.82 17.89 -20.34
CA THR A 415 -27.77 19.01 -21.29
C THR A 415 -28.33 20.32 -20.73
N GLY A 416 -29.15 20.27 -19.67
CA GLY A 416 -29.81 21.41 -19.03
C GLY A 416 -29.10 21.86 -17.74
N LYS A 417 -29.55 21.36 -16.58
CA LYS A 417 -28.99 21.74 -15.26
C LYS A 417 -27.52 21.36 -15.10
N GLY A 418 -27.06 20.34 -15.80
CA GLY A 418 -25.72 19.79 -15.76
C GLY A 418 -25.57 18.67 -14.72
N LEU A 419 -24.52 17.88 -14.91
CA LEU A 419 -24.05 16.87 -13.96
C LEU A 419 -23.13 17.52 -12.93
N VAL A 420 -23.09 16.98 -11.72
CA VAL A 420 -22.21 17.43 -10.63
C VAL A 420 -21.04 16.46 -10.51
N PHE A 421 -19.82 16.98 -10.54
CA PHE A 421 -18.59 16.23 -10.36
C PHE A 421 -17.92 16.63 -9.04
N ASP A 422 -17.86 15.69 -8.09
CA ASP A 422 -17.17 15.87 -6.82
C ASP A 422 -15.68 15.62 -6.96
N THR A 423 -14.86 16.53 -6.47
CA THR A 423 -13.40 16.40 -6.46
C THR A 423 -12.80 17.10 -5.25
N VAL A 424 -11.58 16.73 -4.89
CA VAL A 424 -10.82 17.40 -3.82
C VAL A 424 -10.46 18.82 -4.28
N ASP A 425 -10.59 19.82 -3.39
CA ASP A 425 -10.16 21.19 -3.64
C ASP A 425 -8.63 21.26 -3.70
N SER A 426 -8.11 21.40 -4.91
CA SER A 426 -6.70 21.61 -5.19
C SER A 426 -6.52 22.34 -6.52
N ASP A 427 -5.39 23.03 -6.70
CA ASP A 427 -5.10 23.76 -7.94
C ASP A 427 -5.02 22.84 -9.15
N THR A 428 -4.46 21.64 -8.99
CA THR A 428 -4.41 20.63 -10.04
C THR A 428 -5.81 20.19 -10.47
N ASN A 429 -6.70 19.91 -9.51
CA ASN A 429 -8.08 19.53 -9.81
C ASN A 429 -8.89 20.69 -10.42
N LYS A 430 -8.65 21.95 -10.04
CA LYS A 430 -9.27 23.13 -10.67
C LYS A 430 -8.86 23.28 -12.14
N LYS A 431 -7.58 23.04 -12.46
CA LYS A 431 -7.10 23.02 -13.85
C LYS A 431 -7.76 21.89 -14.64
N ALA A 432 -7.80 20.68 -14.10
CA ALA A 432 -8.45 19.53 -14.73
C ALA A 432 -9.95 19.75 -14.93
N ALA A 433 -10.64 20.39 -13.96
CA ALA A 433 -12.06 20.72 -14.05
C ALA A 433 -12.38 21.59 -15.26
N THR A 434 -11.54 22.60 -15.58
CA THR A 434 -11.70 23.45 -16.76
C THR A 434 -11.69 22.60 -18.04
N VAL A 435 -10.73 21.69 -18.16
CA VAL A 435 -10.63 20.78 -19.33
C VAL A 435 -11.87 19.88 -19.45
N TRP A 436 -12.33 19.32 -18.33
CA TRP A 436 -13.54 18.49 -18.29
C TRP A 436 -14.78 19.25 -18.75
N ILE A 437 -15.02 20.46 -18.22
CA ILE A 437 -16.17 21.31 -18.56
C ILE A 437 -16.17 21.63 -20.05
N ASP A 438 -15.03 22.11 -20.56
CA ASP A 438 -14.93 22.58 -21.96
C ASP A 438 -15.06 21.42 -22.94
N SER A 439 -14.38 20.29 -22.68
CA SER A 439 -14.40 19.14 -23.58
C SER A 439 -15.77 18.47 -23.63
N LEU A 440 -16.42 18.24 -22.49
CA LEU A 440 -17.75 17.62 -22.47
C LEU A 440 -18.81 18.52 -23.11
N LYS A 441 -18.73 19.83 -22.87
CA LYS A 441 -19.62 20.81 -23.50
C LYS A 441 -19.46 20.85 -25.01
N LYS A 442 -18.21 20.93 -25.48
CA LYS A 442 -17.86 21.00 -26.90
C LYS A 442 -18.21 19.73 -27.65
N ASN A 443 -17.83 18.57 -27.09
CA ASN A 443 -17.84 17.29 -27.79
C ASN A 443 -19.17 16.53 -27.65
N ALA A 444 -19.92 16.74 -26.57
CA ALA A 444 -21.17 16.01 -26.29
C ALA A 444 -22.36 16.93 -25.93
N GLY A 445 -22.18 18.23 -25.77
CA GLY A 445 -23.23 19.16 -25.28
C GLY A 445 -23.59 18.94 -23.80
N ILE A 446 -22.80 18.18 -23.05
CA ILE A 446 -23.00 17.90 -21.63
C ILE A 446 -22.53 19.12 -20.83
N ASN A 447 -23.39 19.61 -19.94
CA ASN A 447 -23.03 20.60 -18.93
C ASN A 447 -22.49 19.90 -17.69
N LEU A 448 -21.33 20.35 -17.19
CA LEU A 448 -20.69 19.82 -16.01
C LEU A 448 -20.44 20.93 -14.99
N LYS A 449 -20.64 20.63 -13.70
CA LYS A 449 -20.35 21.51 -12.57
C LYS A 449 -19.46 20.78 -11.60
N PHE A 450 -18.40 21.41 -11.14
CA PHE A 450 -17.53 20.83 -10.12
C PHE A 450 -17.95 21.30 -8.72
N ASN A 451 -17.98 20.33 -7.81
CA ASN A 451 -18.08 20.53 -6.37
C ASN A 451 -16.70 20.24 -5.77
N PHE A 452 -16.00 21.30 -5.35
CA PHE A 452 -14.68 21.23 -4.74
C PHE A 452 -14.84 21.03 -3.24
N ILE A 453 -14.34 19.90 -2.72
CA ILE A 453 -14.50 19.46 -1.34
C ILE A 453 -13.12 19.48 -0.67
N GLU A 454 -13.07 19.96 0.57
CA GLU A 454 -11.85 19.94 1.37
C GLU A 454 -11.36 18.48 1.53
N ALA A 455 -10.03 18.26 1.48
CA ALA A 455 -9.43 16.93 1.39
C ALA A 455 -9.83 15.99 2.55
N GLY A 456 -9.79 16.50 3.78
CA GLY A 456 -10.14 15.71 4.98
C GLY A 456 -11.62 15.32 5.06
N SER A 457 -12.50 16.05 4.34
CA SER A 457 -13.95 15.79 4.31
C SER A 457 -14.39 15.00 3.07
N TYR A 458 -13.50 14.78 2.11
CA TYR A 458 -13.85 14.28 0.79
C TYR A 458 -14.60 12.95 0.84
N TYR A 459 -14.03 11.95 1.49
CA TYR A 459 -14.64 10.62 1.56
C TYR A 459 -15.92 10.59 2.39
N ALA A 460 -16.05 11.42 3.43
CA ALA A 460 -17.29 11.57 4.19
C ALA A 460 -18.45 12.13 3.34
N VAL A 461 -18.14 12.85 2.26
CA VAL A 461 -19.16 13.34 1.31
C VAL A 461 -19.46 12.32 0.23
N VAL A 462 -18.42 11.76 -0.43
CA VAL A 462 -18.64 10.91 -1.62
C VAL A 462 -19.07 9.47 -1.30
N LEU A 463 -18.89 9.01 -0.08
CA LEU A 463 -19.45 7.74 0.41
C LEU A 463 -20.87 7.89 0.99
N ASP A 464 -21.28 9.10 1.33
CA ASP A 464 -22.66 9.38 1.75
C ASP A 464 -23.57 9.47 0.51
N ARG A 465 -24.42 8.46 0.32
CA ARG A 465 -25.34 8.35 -0.83
C ARG A 465 -26.25 9.57 -1.00
N THR A 466 -26.49 10.34 0.05
CA THR A 466 -27.37 11.53 0.02
C THR A 466 -26.62 12.78 -0.42
N LYS A 467 -25.31 12.87 -0.17
CA LYS A 467 -24.47 14.04 -0.45
C LYS A 467 -23.70 13.93 -1.78
N GLN A 468 -23.30 12.70 -2.14
CA GLN A 468 -22.51 12.44 -3.35
C GLN A 468 -23.13 13.04 -4.61
N GLY A 469 -22.31 13.61 -5.50
CA GLY A 469 -22.70 14.12 -6.82
C GLY A 469 -23.10 13.02 -7.82
N ASP A 470 -23.05 13.38 -9.10
CA ASP A 470 -23.33 12.44 -10.21
C ASP A 470 -22.07 11.66 -10.62
N ILE A 471 -20.92 12.25 -10.43
CA ILE A 471 -19.61 11.67 -10.71
C ILE A 471 -18.70 12.08 -9.56
N SER A 472 -17.80 11.21 -9.14
CA SER A 472 -16.83 11.52 -8.08
C SER A 472 -15.45 11.03 -8.49
N ARG A 473 -14.40 11.87 -8.31
CA ARG A 473 -13.02 11.47 -8.50
C ARG A 473 -12.69 10.34 -7.53
N ALA A 474 -11.99 9.34 -7.98
CA ALA A 474 -11.60 8.21 -7.16
C ALA A 474 -10.21 7.69 -7.57
N GLY A 475 -9.61 6.92 -6.69
CA GLY A 475 -8.43 6.12 -6.94
C GLY A 475 -8.47 4.90 -6.06
N TRP A 476 -7.79 3.84 -6.45
CA TRP A 476 -7.68 2.61 -5.69
C TRP A 476 -6.33 1.95 -5.89
N ALA A 477 -5.79 1.40 -4.84
CA ALA A 477 -4.73 0.41 -4.88
C ALA A 477 -5.24 -0.87 -4.24
N PRO A 478 -4.90 -2.07 -4.74
CA PRO A 478 -5.28 -3.30 -4.07
C PRO A 478 -4.63 -3.38 -2.69
N ASP A 479 -5.38 -3.79 -1.68
CA ASP A 479 -4.86 -3.97 -0.32
C ASP A 479 -3.90 -5.17 -0.22
N TRP A 480 -4.09 -6.16 -1.09
CA TRP A 480 -3.13 -7.26 -1.32
C TRP A 480 -3.15 -7.66 -2.80
N ALA A 481 -2.18 -8.48 -3.20
CA ALA A 481 -1.97 -8.87 -4.61
C ALA A 481 -3.06 -9.83 -5.14
N ASN A 482 -4.34 -9.45 -4.98
CA ASN A 482 -5.51 -10.14 -5.50
C ASN A 482 -6.64 -9.13 -5.74
N ALA A 483 -7.29 -9.18 -6.88
CA ALA A 483 -8.39 -8.27 -7.21
C ALA A 483 -9.69 -8.55 -6.41
N SER A 484 -9.68 -9.49 -5.48
CA SER A 484 -10.68 -9.63 -4.42
C SER A 484 -10.79 -8.38 -3.55
N THR A 485 -9.72 -7.55 -3.48
CA THR A 485 -9.70 -6.26 -2.78
C THR A 485 -9.99 -5.07 -3.69
N VAL A 486 -10.28 -5.33 -4.97
CA VAL A 486 -10.60 -4.28 -5.94
C VAL A 486 -12.07 -4.39 -6.35
N VAL A 487 -12.43 -5.49 -7.00
CA VAL A 487 -13.75 -5.61 -7.64
C VAL A 487 -14.89 -5.67 -6.63
N PRO A 488 -14.83 -6.49 -5.57
CA PRO A 488 -15.87 -6.50 -4.53
C PRO A 488 -15.96 -5.18 -3.76
N GLU A 489 -14.81 -4.61 -3.38
CA GLU A 489 -14.76 -3.39 -2.57
C GLU A 489 -15.37 -2.19 -3.29
N LEU A 490 -15.17 -2.09 -4.60
CA LEU A 490 -15.62 -0.95 -5.39
C LEU A 490 -17.06 -1.09 -5.91
N PHE A 491 -17.58 -2.31 -6.08
CA PHE A 491 -18.84 -2.52 -6.81
C PHE A 491 -19.89 -3.38 -6.11
N LEU A 492 -19.57 -4.19 -5.08
CA LEU A 492 -20.61 -4.79 -4.26
C LEU A 492 -21.23 -3.72 -3.33
N GLU A 493 -22.55 -3.83 -3.07
CA GLU A 493 -23.23 -2.87 -2.17
C GLU A 493 -22.70 -2.91 -0.73
N GLU A 494 -22.21 -4.07 -0.29
CA GLU A 494 -21.53 -4.29 0.99
C GLU A 494 -20.02 -4.01 0.98
N GLY A 495 -19.46 -3.63 -0.17
CA GLY A 495 -18.03 -3.27 -0.29
C GLY A 495 -17.67 -2.02 0.50
N GLY A 496 -16.37 -1.82 0.75
CA GLY A 496 -15.88 -0.68 1.53
C GLY A 496 -16.02 0.68 0.81
N PHE A 497 -15.97 0.69 -0.53
CA PHE A 497 -15.97 1.92 -1.33
C PHE A 497 -16.94 1.89 -2.53
N PRO A 498 -18.23 1.58 -2.38
CA PRO A 498 -19.18 1.42 -3.48
C PRO A 498 -19.64 2.77 -4.05
N MET A 499 -18.70 3.63 -4.46
CA MET A 499 -18.98 5.00 -4.93
C MET A 499 -19.82 5.04 -6.20
N SER A 500 -19.78 4.00 -7.04
CA SER A 500 -20.54 3.93 -8.29
C SER A 500 -22.04 3.64 -8.09
N GLN A 501 -22.50 3.29 -6.88
CA GLN A 501 -23.91 3.08 -6.52
C GLN A 501 -24.65 2.20 -7.54
N VAL A 502 -24.06 1.06 -7.90
CA VAL A 502 -24.51 0.20 -9.02
C VAL A 502 -25.68 -0.72 -8.70
N GLY A 503 -26.08 -0.86 -7.44
CA GLY A 503 -27.10 -1.85 -7.00
C GLY A 503 -28.45 -1.74 -7.69
N LYS A 504 -28.76 -0.61 -8.33
CA LYS A 504 -29.99 -0.41 -9.13
C LYS A 504 -29.79 -0.58 -10.64
N ASP A 505 -28.56 -0.82 -11.10
CA ASP A 505 -28.29 -1.10 -12.52
C ASP A 505 -28.85 -2.48 -12.89
N PRO A 506 -29.57 -2.64 -14.04
CA PRO A 506 -30.06 -3.94 -14.48
C PRO A 506 -28.97 -5.01 -14.64
N ALA A 507 -27.73 -4.61 -14.84
CA ALA A 507 -26.57 -5.51 -14.95
C ALA A 507 -26.04 -5.98 -13.58
N TYR A 508 -26.41 -5.34 -12.46
CA TYR A 508 -25.84 -5.62 -11.14
C TYR A 508 -26.09 -7.04 -10.63
N PRO A 509 -27.28 -7.64 -10.74
CA PRO A 509 -27.53 -8.97 -10.16
C PRO A 509 -26.61 -10.08 -10.74
N GLU A 510 -26.31 -10.03 -12.03
CA GLU A 510 -25.36 -10.99 -12.63
C GLU A 510 -23.93 -10.74 -12.19
N PHE A 511 -23.53 -9.47 -12.09
CA PHE A 511 -22.22 -9.08 -11.57
C PHE A 511 -22.05 -9.57 -10.12
N GLU A 512 -23.00 -9.25 -9.24
CA GLU A 512 -22.98 -9.63 -7.82
C GLU A 512 -22.84 -11.13 -7.64
N LYS A 513 -23.66 -11.93 -8.37
CA LYS A 513 -23.60 -13.38 -8.36
C LYS A 513 -22.21 -13.90 -8.72
N ARG A 514 -21.61 -13.36 -9.80
CA ARG A 514 -20.29 -13.76 -10.28
C ARG A 514 -19.19 -13.35 -9.31
N ALA A 515 -19.21 -12.11 -8.81
CA ALA A 515 -18.21 -11.61 -7.87
C ALA A 515 -18.22 -12.43 -6.57
N LYS A 516 -19.42 -12.71 -6.01
CA LYS A 516 -19.56 -13.54 -4.80
C LYS A 516 -19.12 -14.99 -5.02
N ALA A 517 -19.38 -15.56 -6.18
CA ALA A 517 -18.90 -16.91 -6.52
C ALA A 517 -17.38 -16.95 -6.64
N ASN A 518 -16.78 -15.91 -7.24
CA ASN A 518 -15.33 -15.85 -7.46
C ASN A 518 -14.53 -15.61 -6.16
N LEU A 519 -15.13 -15.01 -5.12
CA LEU A 519 -14.52 -14.93 -3.77
C LEU A 519 -14.29 -16.32 -3.15
N LEU A 520 -14.99 -17.37 -3.64
CA LEU A 520 -14.87 -18.75 -3.15
C LEU A 520 -14.00 -19.63 -4.05
N GLU A 521 -13.51 -19.12 -5.19
CA GLU A 521 -12.68 -19.90 -6.13
C GLU A 521 -11.27 -20.07 -5.55
N ALA A 522 -10.88 -21.31 -5.32
CA ALA A 522 -9.57 -21.67 -4.78
C ALA A 522 -8.46 -21.73 -5.83
N ASP A 523 -8.82 -22.02 -7.09
CA ASP A 523 -7.88 -22.02 -8.20
C ASP A 523 -7.53 -20.57 -8.57
N ARG A 524 -6.35 -20.13 -8.16
CA ARG A 524 -5.91 -18.73 -8.35
C ARG A 524 -5.92 -18.27 -9.81
N ALA A 525 -5.63 -19.18 -10.74
CA ALA A 525 -5.65 -18.85 -12.17
C ALA A 525 -7.10 -18.64 -12.69
N LYS A 526 -8.04 -19.48 -12.26
CA LYS A 526 -9.47 -19.31 -12.58
C LYS A 526 -10.03 -18.05 -11.90
N GLN A 527 -9.70 -17.85 -10.63
CA GLN A 527 -10.10 -16.67 -9.88
C GLN A 527 -9.62 -15.39 -10.57
N GLY A 528 -8.35 -15.33 -10.97
CA GLY A 528 -7.79 -14.19 -11.69
C GLY A 528 -8.44 -13.94 -13.04
N ALA A 529 -8.67 -15.00 -13.82
CA ALA A 529 -9.35 -14.88 -15.10
C ALA A 529 -10.78 -14.32 -14.97
N GLU A 530 -11.50 -14.69 -13.91
CA GLU A 530 -12.83 -14.17 -13.63
C GLU A 530 -12.79 -12.72 -13.11
N TRP A 531 -11.80 -12.32 -12.29
CA TRP A 531 -11.61 -10.91 -11.95
C TRP A 531 -11.37 -10.04 -13.18
N ALA A 532 -10.52 -10.51 -14.11
CA ALA A 532 -10.32 -9.82 -15.38
C ALA A 532 -11.62 -9.71 -16.21
N ALA A 533 -12.45 -10.76 -16.22
CA ALA A 533 -13.74 -10.74 -16.90
C ALA A 533 -14.75 -9.80 -16.21
N LEU A 534 -14.71 -9.68 -14.89
CA LEU A 534 -15.54 -8.74 -14.14
C LEU A 534 -15.08 -7.29 -14.34
N ASN A 535 -13.77 -7.05 -14.49
CA ASN A 535 -13.26 -5.73 -14.89
C ASN A 535 -13.80 -5.33 -16.29
N GLN A 536 -13.79 -6.26 -17.27
CA GLN A 536 -14.44 -6.04 -18.57
C GLN A 536 -15.93 -5.71 -18.40
N TYR A 537 -16.64 -6.45 -17.54
CA TYR A 537 -18.06 -6.24 -17.28
C TYR A 537 -18.36 -4.85 -16.71
N VAL A 538 -17.55 -4.37 -15.78
CA VAL A 538 -17.62 -3.00 -15.23
C VAL A 538 -17.48 -1.96 -16.33
N MET A 539 -16.54 -2.18 -17.27
CA MET A 539 -16.28 -1.27 -18.37
C MET A 539 -17.35 -1.35 -19.47
N ASP A 540 -17.91 -2.50 -19.75
CA ASP A 540 -19.03 -2.65 -20.69
C ASP A 540 -20.25 -1.83 -20.24
N ASN A 541 -20.48 -1.77 -18.93
CA ASN A 541 -21.53 -1.00 -18.28
C ASN A 541 -21.11 0.43 -17.91
N MET A 542 -19.84 0.80 -18.15
CA MET A 542 -19.26 2.12 -17.85
C MET A 542 -19.67 2.62 -16.45
N TRP A 543 -19.46 1.78 -15.43
CA TRP A 543 -19.70 2.15 -14.03
C TRP A 543 -18.65 3.10 -13.48
N VAL A 544 -17.51 3.13 -14.13
CA VAL A 544 -16.44 4.11 -13.91
C VAL A 544 -15.98 4.71 -15.25
N ILE A 545 -15.44 5.91 -15.19
CA ILE A 545 -14.66 6.50 -16.29
C ILE A 545 -13.19 6.30 -15.91
N PRO A 546 -12.45 5.39 -16.57
CA PRO A 546 -11.07 5.08 -16.21
C PRO A 546 -10.17 6.30 -16.39
N GLY A 547 -9.21 6.48 -15.50
CA GLY A 547 -8.23 7.56 -15.50
C GLY A 547 -6.85 7.07 -15.94
N LEU A 548 -5.93 6.97 -15.00
CA LEU A 548 -4.53 6.63 -15.22
C LEU A 548 -4.15 5.37 -14.42
N PHE A 549 -3.30 4.56 -14.99
CA PHE A 549 -2.37 3.71 -14.26
C PHE A 549 -1.18 4.58 -13.86
N THR A 550 -1.09 4.94 -12.59
CA THR A 550 -0.16 5.96 -12.11
C THR A 550 1.28 5.46 -11.98
N LYS A 551 2.22 6.40 -11.91
CA LYS A 551 3.65 6.15 -11.70
C LYS A 551 4.13 6.88 -10.46
N SER A 552 5.16 6.33 -9.81
CA SER A 552 5.93 6.94 -8.74
C SER A 552 7.35 7.29 -9.21
N GLN A 553 7.85 8.42 -8.76
CA GLN A 553 9.21 8.88 -9.04
C GLN A 553 9.94 9.10 -7.71
N ASP A 554 10.99 8.30 -7.48
CA ASP A 554 11.80 8.36 -6.28
C ASP A 554 13.29 8.58 -6.62
N MET A 555 14.03 9.17 -5.68
CA MET A 555 15.47 9.40 -5.78
C MET A 555 16.17 9.18 -4.45
N TRP A 556 17.45 8.83 -4.53
CA TRP A 556 18.27 8.56 -3.35
C TRP A 556 19.74 8.95 -3.54
N GLY A 557 20.48 9.01 -2.43
CA GLY A 557 21.89 9.37 -2.37
C GLY A 557 22.79 8.34 -3.05
N SER A 558 23.97 8.79 -3.49
CA SER A 558 24.88 8.00 -4.31
C SER A 558 25.46 6.77 -3.62
N ASN A 559 25.46 6.74 -2.28
CA ASN A 559 26.02 5.64 -1.49
C ASN A 559 25.01 4.53 -1.18
N LEU A 560 23.79 4.60 -1.72
CA LEU A 560 22.77 3.56 -1.54
C LEU A 560 22.77 2.59 -2.73
N GLU A 561 22.55 1.30 -2.43
CA GLU A 561 22.31 0.23 -3.41
C GLU A 561 21.21 -0.71 -2.92
N GLY A 562 20.69 -1.58 -3.81
CA GLY A 562 19.61 -2.52 -3.49
C GLY A 562 18.22 -1.88 -3.46
N VAL A 563 18.09 -0.61 -3.86
CA VAL A 563 16.79 0.07 -3.94
C VAL A 563 16.03 -0.44 -5.16
N PHE A 564 14.85 -0.99 -4.94
CA PHE A 564 13.88 -1.33 -6.00
C PHE A 564 12.47 -1.01 -5.53
N PHE A 565 11.55 -0.84 -6.45
CA PHE A 565 10.14 -0.63 -6.12
C PHE A 565 9.48 -1.97 -5.79
N TRP A 566 8.77 -2.03 -4.66
CA TRP A 566 8.10 -3.23 -4.16
C TRP A 566 6.59 -3.08 -4.35
N GLU A 567 6.10 -3.63 -5.45
CA GLU A 567 4.76 -3.39 -5.98
C GLU A 567 3.61 -3.65 -4.98
N PRO A 568 3.62 -4.75 -4.16
CA PRO A 568 2.48 -5.00 -3.26
C PRO A 568 2.25 -3.92 -2.23
N GLN A 569 3.30 -3.17 -1.88
CA GLN A 569 3.22 -2.10 -0.89
C GLN A 569 3.20 -0.70 -1.53
N GLY A 570 3.41 -0.61 -2.84
CA GLY A 570 3.42 0.67 -3.55
C GLY A 570 4.53 1.61 -3.10
N ALA A 571 5.66 1.07 -2.68
CA ALA A 571 6.78 1.83 -2.12
C ALA A 571 8.13 1.14 -2.43
N PRO A 572 9.26 1.82 -2.25
CA PRO A 572 10.57 1.17 -2.30
C PRO A 572 10.72 0.05 -1.28
N SER A 573 11.51 -0.98 -1.61
CA SER A 573 11.86 -2.06 -0.68
C SER A 573 12.91 -1.58 0.31
N PHE A 574 12.48 -0.94 1.39
CA PHE A 574 13.34 -0.27 2.36
C PHE A 574 14.32 -1.23 3.05
N GLY A 575 13.90 -2.47 3.34
CA GLY A 575 14.71 -3.49 4.05
C GLY A 575 15.84 -4.11 3.21
N ASP A 576 15.91 -3.81 1.91
CA ASP A 576 16.93 -4.34 1.02
C ASP A 576 18.03 -3.31 0.70
N ILE A 577 17.88 -2.09 1.23
CA ILE A 577 18.83 -0.99 1.03
C ILE A 577 20.13 -1.26 1.79
N LYS A 578 21.25 -1.14 1.07
CA LYS A 578 22.61 -1.25 1.59
C LYS A 578 23.37 0.04 1.38
N LEU A 579 24.35 0.28 2.24
CA LEU A 579 25.37 1.28 1.98
C LEU A 579 26.48 0.66 1.14
N LYS A 580 26.96 1.36 0.11
CA LYS A 580 28.11 0.95 -0.68
C LYS A 580 29.37 0.93 0.20
N SER A 581 30.29 0.00 -0.07
CA SER A 581 31.55 -0.16 0.66
C SER A 581 32.57 0.92 0.29
#